data_cfe327eb61ce939d76c65f05e0f21280
#
_entry.id   cfe327eb61ce939d76c65f05e0f21280
#
_cell.length_a   1.000
_cell.length_b   1.000
_cell.length_c   1.000
_cell.angle_alpha   90.00
_cell.angle_beta   90.00
_cell.angle_gamma   90.00
#
_symmetry.space_group_name_H-M   'P 1'
#
loop_
_entity.id
_entity.type
_entity.pdbx_description
1 polymer ?
#
loop_
_entity_poly.entity_id
_entity_poly.type
_entity_poly.pdbx_seq_one_letter_code
_entity_poly.pdbx_strand_id
1 'polypeptide(L)'
;RRRAAQSRRPLVGLVSELFTALFRPAAAKAEEKALRQDVEAILALFGERLTPRLQQPAVSLSYANRRRVEMARALALQPRLLMLDEPTAGMNPTETAEVLEFIRLLKGQGLTILLIEHKLSLVMQLSNHVVVMDNGQKIAEGPPEVIRQDPRVIEAYLGHKRPAAVEAAAMTR
;
A
#
# COMPACT_ATOMS: atom_id res chain seq x y z
N ARG A 1 -42.78 20.05 10.78
CA ARG A 1 -41.86 21.19 11.09
C ARG A 1 -40.92 20.73 12.20
N ARG A 2 -39.73 20.20 11.87
CA ARG A 2 -38.65 19.95 12.84
C ARG A 2 -37.65 21.12 12.70
N ARG A 3 -37.60 21.97 13.73
CA ARG A 3 -36.59 23.02 13.86
C ARG A 3 -35.22 22.36 14.11
N ALA A 4 -34.26 22.62 13.23
CA ALA A 4 -32.87 22.31 13.46
C ALA A 4 -32.38 23.13 14.66
N ALA A 5 -31.99 22.47 15.73
CA ALA A 5 -31.30 23.09 16.86
C ALA A 5 -29.86 23.40 16.39
N GLN A 6 -29.62 24.65 16.01
CA GLN A 6 -28.27 25.19 15.88
C GLN A 6 -27.65 25.18 17.26
N SER A 7 -26.71 24.26 17.53
CA SER A 7 -25.89 24.30 18.74
C SER A 7 -24.99 25.54 18.65
N ARG A 8 -25.35 26.58 19.42
CA ARG A 8 -24.48 27.72 19.67
C ARG A 8 -23.26 27.19 20.46
N ARG A 9 -22.11 27.01 19.79
CA ARG A 9 -20.86 26.77 20.51
C ARG A 9 -20.65 27.93 21.47
N PRO A 10 -20.42 27.67 22.78
CA PRO A 10 -20.24 28.73 23.73
C PRO A 10 -19.00 29.55 23.35
N LEU A 11 -19.11 30.87 23.39
CA LEU A 11 -18.02 31.84 23.09
C LEU A 11 -16.72 31.51 23.84
N VAL A 12 -16.82 30.90 25.00
CA VAL A 12 -15.68 30.42 25.81
C VAL A 12 -14.85 29.37 25.06
N GLY A 13 -15.48 28.49 24.28
CA GLY A 13 -14.76 27.51 23.46
C GLY A 13 -13.94 28.16 22.34
N LEU A 14 -14.53 29.17 21.67
CA LEU A 14 -13.84 29.93 20.63
C LEU A 14 -12.65 30.72 21.16
N VAL A 15 -12.78 31.36 22.31
CA VAL A 15 -11.67 32.10 22.97
C VAL A 15 -10.57 31.14 23.41
N SER A 16 -10.90 29.96 23.93
CA SER A 16 -9.95 28.92 24.29
C SER A 16 -9.19 28.38 23.06
N GLU A 17 -9.90 28.13 21.95
CA GLU A 17 -9.30 27.69 20.69
C GLU A 17 -8.37 28.77 20.09
N LEU A 18 -8.78 30.03 20.11
CA LEU A 18 -7.97 31.16 19.68
C LEU A 18 -6.73 31.36 20.56
N PHE A 19 -6.87 31.23 21.89
CA PHE A 19 -5.75 31.33 22.84
C PHE A 19 -4.76 30.18 22.63
N THR A 20 -5.24 28.95 22.41
CA THR A 20 -4.41 27.78 22.12
C THR A 20 -3.70 27.92 20.78
N ALA A 21 -4.36 28.49 19.76
CA ALA A 21 -3.77 28.76 18.45
C ALA A 21 -2.70 29.88 18.50
N LEU A 22 -2.91 30.90 19.34
CA LEU A 22 -1.99 32.06 19.45
C LEU A 22 -0.76 31.76 20.33
N PHE A 23 -0.94 31.00 21.40
CA PHE A 23 0.12 30.73 22.40
C PHE A 23 0.68 29.31 22.33
N ARG A 24 0.45 28.54 21.31
CA ARG A 24 0.96 27.17 21.09
C ARG A 24 1.68 26.61 22.33
N PRO A 25 0.98 25.92 23.27
CA PRO A 25 1.57 25.43 24.50
C PRO A 25 2.85 24.61 24.21
N ALA A 26 3.83 24.66 25.09
CA ALA A 26 5.08 23.90 24.91
C ALA A 26 4.82 22.40 24.65
N ALA A 27 3.76 21.84 25.27
CA ALA A 27 3.31 20.47 25.05
C ALA A 27 2.89 20.22 23.59
N ALA A 28 2.12 21.12 22.97
CA ALA A 28 1.69 20.97 21.57
C ALA A 28 2.89 21.04 20.60
N LYS A 29 3.88 21.88 20.88
CA LYS A 29 5.12 21.94 20.10
C LYS A 29 5.96 20.66 20.24
N ALA A 30 5.99 20.08 21.43
CA ALA A 30 6.70 18.83 21.68
C ALA A 30 6.02 17.67 20.96
N GLU A 31 4.68 17.60 20.98
CA GLU A 31 3.89 16.61 20.27
C GLU A 31 4.07 16.73 18.74
N GLU A 32 3.98 17.96 18.20
CA GLU A 32 4.22 18.22 16.77
C GLU A 32 5.63 17.78 16.35
N LYS A 33 6.63 18.02 17.18
CA LYS A 33 8.01 17.60 16.93
C LYS A 33 8.14 16.09 16.93
N ALA A 34 7.52 15.39 17.89
CA ALA A 34 7.52 13.93 17.96
C ALA A 34 6.85 13.32 16.72
N LEU A 35 5.65 13.80 16.35
CA LEU A 35 4.94 13.36 15.13
C LEU A 35 5.78 13.60 13.87
N ARG A 36 6.48 14.71 13.77
CA ARG A 36 7.36 14.98 12.62
C ARG A 36 8.52 13.99 12.57
N GLN A 37 9.12 13.65 13.70
CA GLN A 37 10.19 12.65 13.77
C GLN A 37 9.67 11.26 13.36
N ASP A 38 8.47 10.86 13.79
CA ASP A 38 7.85 9.60 13.41
C ASP A 38 7.58 9.55 11.89
N VAL A 39 7.06 10.64 11.32
CA VAL A 39 6.85 10.76 9.86
C VAL A 39 8.18 10.66 9.11
N GLU A 40 9.21 11.37 9.55
CA GLU A 40 10.54 11.32 8.93
C GLU A 40 11.14 9.91 8.99
N ALA A 41 10.98 9.21 10.11
CA ALA A 41 11.44 7.82 10.27
C ALA A 41 10.72 6.87 9.29
N ILE A 42 9.39 7.01 9.12
CA ILE A 42 8.63 6.20 8.16
C ILE A 42 9.05 6.52 6.73
N LEU A 43 9.24 7.80 6.38
CA LEU A 43 9.62 8.19 5.03
C LEU A 43 11.06 7.80 4.70
N ALA A 44 11.94 7.71 5.70
CA ALA A 44 13.30 7.20 5.54
C ALA A 44 13.35 5.74 5.08
N LEU A 45 12.30 4.93 5.36
CA LEU A 45 12.18 3.57 4.84
C LEU A 45 12.09 3.52 3.31
N PHE A 46 11.66 4.62 2.68
CA PHE A 46 11.58 4.77 1.22
C PHE A 46 12.79 5.50 0.63
N GLY A 47 13.76 5.86 1.46
CA GLY A 47 15.05 6.46 1.08
C GLY A 47 14.90 7.67 0.15
N GLU A 48 15.74 7.72 -0.87
CA GLU A 48 15.81 8.82 -1.86
C GLU A 48 14.52 9.01 -2.68
N ARG A 49 13.57 8.09 -2.59
CA ARG A 49 12.31 8.21 -3.33
C ARG A 49 11.35 9.20 -2.71
N LEU A 50 11.29 9.30 -1.38
CA LEU A 50 10.37 10.19 -0.67
C LEU A 50 11.07 11.29 0.14
N THR A 51 12.20 11.02 0.78
CA THR A 51 12.89 11.97 1.66
C THR A 51 13.16 13.32 1.00
N PRO A 52 13.67 13.42 -0.25
CA PRO A 52 13.90 14.70 -0.91
C PRO A 52 12.61 15.45 -1.31
N ARG A 53 11.46 14.79 -1.18
CA ARG A 53 10.15 15.28 -1.68
C ARG A 53 9.17 15.64 -0.58
N LEU A 54 9.63 15.72 0.65
CA LEU A 54 8.82 16.02 1.84
C LEU A 54 7.96 17.28 1.72
N GLN A 55 8.47 18.30 1.02
CA GLN A 55 7.77 19.58 0.82
C GLN A 55 6.97 19.64 -0.49
N GLN A 56 7.00 18.58 -1.29
CA GLN A 56 6.28 18.57 -2.58
C GLN A 56 4.80 18.20 -2.34
N PRO A 57 3.86 18.89 -3.00
CA PRO A 57 2.46 18.49 -3.00
C PRO A 57 2.32 17.05 -3.54
N ALA A 58 1.53 16.22 -2.90
CA ALA A 58 1.35 14.81 -3.29
C ALA A 58 0.86 14.66 -4.75
N VAL A 59 0.11 15.63 -5.25
CA VAL A 59 -0.39 15.65 -6.64
C VAL A 59 0.74 15.77 -7.67
N SER A 60 1.89 16.38 -7.31
CA SER A 60 3.05 16.54 -8.20
C SER A 60 3.97 15.32 -8.23
N LEU A 61 3.74 14.34 -7.38
CA LEU A 61 4.55 13.13 -7.33
C LEU A 61 4.22 12.20 -8.51
N SER A 62 5.24 11.45 -8.97
CA SER A 62 5.02 10.35 -9.91
C SER A 62 4.05 9.31 -9.32
N TYR A 63 3.42 8.51 -10.20
CA TYR A 63 2.50 7.46 -9.78
C TYR A 63 3.15 6.51 -8.75
N ALA A 64 4.36 6.04 -9.01
CA ALA A 64 5.10 5.17 -8.11
C ALA A 64 5.38 5.82 -6.74
N ASN A 65 5.72 7.12 -6.70
CA ASN A 65 5.93 7.83 -5.45
C ASN A 65 4.62 8.08 -4.70
N ARG A 66 3.51 8.31 -5.39
CA ARG A 66 2.19 8.36 -4.73
C ARG A 66 1.84 7.03 -4.05
N ARG A 67 2.09 5.90 -4.71
CA ARG A 67 1.90 4.56 -4.10
C ARG A 67 2.78 4.37 -2.87
N ARG A 68 4.04 4.84 -2.89
CA ARG A 68 4.92 4.81 -1.71
C ARG A 68 4.37 5.67 -0.57
N VAL A 69 3.81 6.85 -0.87
CA VAL A 69 3.15 7.69 0.15
C VAL A 69 1.91 7.01 0.74
N GLU A 70 1.12 6.32 -0.07
CA GLU A 70 -0.03 5.53 0.42
C GLU A 70 0.42 4.45 1.42
N MET A 71 1.49 3.71 1.09
CA MET A 71 2.09 2.73 2.00
C MET A 71 2.64 3.38 3.27
N ALA A 72 3.33 4.52 3.16
CA ALA A 72 3.84 5.27 4.29
C ALA A 72 2.72 5.72 5.24
N ARG A 73 1.60 6.20 4.69
CA ARG A 73 0.41 6.57 5.47
C ARG A 73 -0.19 5.38 6.21
N ALA A 74 -0.26 4.21 5.58
CA ALA A 74 -0.74 3.00 6.24
C ALA A 74 0.18 2.58 7.40
N LEU A 75 1.50 2.69 7.23
CA LEU A 75 2.48 2.38 8.27
C LEU A 75 2.44 3.36 9.45
N ALA A 76 2.09 4.63 9.21
CA ALA A 76 1.96 5.64 10.26
C ALA A 76 0.90 5.27 11.32
N LEU A 77 -0.03 4.39 10.99
CA LEU A 77 -1.02 3.83 11.93
C LEU A 77 -0.46 2.69 12.79
N GLN A 78 0.82 2.33 12.62
CA GLN A 78 1.48 1.20 13.31
C GLN A 78 0.64 -0.09 13.24
N PRO A 79 0.24 -0.54 12.03
CA PRO A 79 -0.69 -1.63 11.87
C PRO A 79 -0.06 -2.96 12.28
N ARG A 80 -0.88 -3.88 12.80
CA ARG A 80 -0.50 -5.29 13.00
C ARG A 80 -0.66 -6.12 11.73
N LEU A 81 -1.49 -5.65 10.80
CA LEU A 81 -1.75 -6.25 9.49
C LEU A 81 -1.76 -5.13 8.44
N LEU A 82 -0.90 -5.25 7.45
CA LEU A 82 -0.88 -4.36 6.28
C LEU A 82 -1.50 -5.09 5.09
N MET A 83 -2.52 -4.48 4.48
CA MET A 83 -3.18 -5.01 3.29
C MET A 83 -2.74 -4.21 2.07
N LEU A 84 -2.16 -4.88 1.09
CA LEU A 84 -1.66 -4.29 -0.15
C LEU A 84 -2.39 -4.92 -1.35
N ASP A 85 -3.06 -4.07 -2.11
CA ASP A 85 -3.75 -4.46 -3.33
C ASP A 85 -2.97 -3.92 -4.55
N GLU A 86 -2.39 -4.85 -5.32
CA GLU A 86 -1.55 -4.60 -6.50
C GLU A 86 -0.52 -3.46 -6.28
N PRO A 87 0.34 -3.53 -5.25
CA PRO A 87 1.22 -2.42 -4.89
C PRO A 87 2.22 -2.05 -5.98
N THR A 88 2.46 -2.96 -6.94
CA THR A 88 3.41 -2.77 -8.05
C THR A 88 2.74 -2.44 -9.38
N ALA A 89 1.41 -2.24 -9.41
CA ALA A 89 0.69 -1.91 -10.64
C ALA A 89 1.24 -0.62 -11.28
N GLY A 90 1.45 -0.63 -12.59
CA GLY A 90 1.93 0.54 -13.35
C GLY A 90 3.39 0.96 -13.08
N MET A 91 4.15 0.16 -12.33
CA MET A 91 5.58 0.40 -12.05
C MET A 91 6.48 -0.29 -13.07
N ASN A 92 7.61 0.36 -13.38
CA ASN A 92 8.67 -0.26 -14.17
C ASN A 92 9.41 -1.35 -13.35
N PRO A 93 10.27 -2.18 -13.99
CA PRO A 93 10.97 -3.27 -13.29
C PRO A 93 11.81 -2.81 -12.09
N THR A 94 12.49 -1.67 -12.18
CA THR A 94 13.31 -1.11 -11.10
C THR A 94 12.45 -0.69 -9.92
N GLU A 95 11.37 0.04 -10.18
CA GLU A 95 10.43 0.48 -9.15
C GLU A 95 9.73 -0.71 -8.48
N THR A 96 9.40 -1.74 -9.26
CA THR A 96 8.85 -3.00 -8.75
C THR A 96 9.83 -3.67 -7.79
N ALA A 97 11.11 -3.80 -8.17
CA ALA A 97 12.13 -4.41 -7.32
C ALA A 97 12.29 -3.66 -5.98
N GLU A 98 12.28 -2.32 -6.01
CA GLU A 98 12.34 -1.49 -4.80
C GLU A 98 11.16 -1.74 -3.86
N VAL A 99 9.93 -1.85 -4.40
CA VAL A 99 8.74 -2.15 -3.60
C VAL A 99 8.81 -3.56 -3.01
N LEU A 100 9.35 -4.54 -3.76
CA LEU A 100 9.55 -5.89 -3.24
C LEU A 100 10.53 -5.93 -2.07
N GLU A 101 11.66 -5.24 -2.19
CA GLU A 101 12.63 -5.13 -1.09
C GLU A 101 12.02 -4.44 0.13
N PHE A 102 11.23 -3.40 -0.09
CA PHE A 102 10.50 -2.73 0.98
C PHE A 102 9.51 -3.67 1.70
N ILE A 103 8.73 -4.47 0.96
CA ILE A 103 7.82 -5.47 1.54
C ILE A 103 8.61 -6.53 2.32
N ARG A 104 9.76 -6.99 1.81
CA ARG A 104 10.65 -7.94 2.51
C ARG A 104 11.17 -7.36 3.83
N LEU A 105 11.57 -6.09 3.82
CA LEU A 105 12.02 -5.38 5.02
C LEU A 105 10.93 -5.37 6.09
N LEU A 106 9.71 -4.96 5.74
CA LEU A 106 8.57 -4.93 6.67
C LEU A 106 8.23 -6.32 7.23
N LYS A 107 8.24 -7.33 6.35
CA LYS A 107 8.05 -8.72 6.75
C LYS A 107 9.13 -9.19 7.72
N GLY A 108 10.40 -8.83 7.47
CA GLY A 108 11.52 -9.12 8.35
C GLY A 108 11.41 -8.46 9.73
N GLN A 109 10.70 -7.35 9.82
CA GLN A 109 10.37 -6.67 11.08
C GLN A 109 9.17 -7.29 11.81
N GLY A 110 8.59 -8.37 11.29
CA GLY A 110 7.48 -9.09 11.91
C GLY A 110 6.09 -8.56 11.56
N LEU A 111 5.98 -7.63 10.60
CA LEU A 111 4.67 -7.17 10.14
C LEU A 111 3.96 -8.25 9.33
N THR A 112 2.71 -8.54 9.70
CA THR A 112 1.85 -9.41 8.89
C THR A 112 1.35 -8.66 7.67
N ILE A 113 1.50 -9.24 6.47
CA ILE A 113 1.12 -8.61 5.21
C ILE A 113 0.17 -9.52 4.45
N LEU A 114 -0.99 -8.99 4.06
CA LEU A 114 -1.88 -9.57 3.07
C LEU A 114 -1.62 -8.88 1.74
N LEU A 115 -1.10 -9.63 0.76
CA LEU A 115 -0.76 -9.13 -0.56
C LEU A 115 -1.72 -9.70 -1.60
N ILE A 116 -2.38 -8.85 -2.37
CA ILE A 116 -3.13 -9.22 -3.58
C ILE A 116 -2.27 -8.83 -4.78
N GLU A 117 -1.94 -9.79 -5.62
CA GLU A 117 -1.12 -9.62 -6.83
C GLU A 117 -1.49 -10.65 -7.89
N HIS A 118 -1.44 -10.23 -9.15
CA HIS A 118 -1.66 -11.11 -10.31
C HIS A 118 -0.35 -11.62 -10.92
N LYS A 119 0.79 -11.07 -10.54
CA LYS A 119 2.12 -11.52 -10.99
C LYS A 119 2.61 -12.67 -10.12
N LEU A 120 2.40 -13.91 -10.58
CA LEU A 120 2.75 -15.11 -9.83
C LEU A 120 4.19 -15.10 -9.31
N SER A 121 5.15 -14.60 -10.11
CA SER A 121 6.56 -14.52 -9.72
C SER A 121 6.80 -13.64 -8.48
N LEU A 122 6.02 -12.57 -8.30
CA LEU A 122 6.12 -11.69 -7.14
C LEU A 122 5.54 -12.38 -5.90
N VAL A 123 4.37 -13.00 -6.05
CA VAL A 123 3.71 -13.74 -4.99
C VAL A 123 4.63 -14.85 -4.45
N MET A 124 5.23 -15.64 -5.35
CA MET A 124 6.14 -16.73 -4.99
C MET A 124 7.40 -16.27 -4.25
N GLN A 125 7.87 -15.05 -4.51
CA GLN A 125 9.06 -14.50 -3.85
C GLN A 125 8.78 -13.90 -2.47
N LEU A 126 7.56 -13.44 -2.23
CA LEU A 126 7.22 -12.68 -1.02
C LEU A 126 6.43 -13.48 -0.01
N SER A 127 5.57 -14.40 -0.45
CA SER A 127 4.58 -15.04 0.40
C SER A 127 5.15 -16.24 1.16
N ASN A 128 4.64 -16.48 2.37
CA ASN A 128 4.83 -17.73 3.09
C ASN A 128 3.68 -18.70 2.84
N HIS A 129 2.51 -18.13 2.51
CA HIS A 129 1.28 -18.86 2.25
C HIS A 129 0.54 -18.16 1.11
N VAL A 130 0.00 -18.93 0.18
CA VAL A 130 -0.67 -18.42 -1.01
C VAL A 130 -2.06 -19.01 -1.09
N VAL A 131 -3.04 -18.15 -1.36
CA VAL A 131 -4.39 -18.54 -1.74
C VAL A 131 -4.61 -18.10 -3.18
N VAL A 132 -4.94 -19.04 -4.07
CA VAL A 132 -5.20 -18.74 -5.47
C VAL A 132 -6.70 -18.71 -5.71
N MET A 133 -7.14 -17.59 -6.30
CA MET A 133 -8.53 -17.33 -6.65
C MET A 133 -8.66 -17.27 -8.17
N ASP A 134 -9.71 -17.91 -8.70
CA ASP A 134 -10.11 -17.78 -10.10
C ASP A 134 -11.63 -17.66 -10.17
N ASN A 135 -12.14 -16.67 -10.92
CA ASN A 135 -13.59 -16.40 -11.09
C ASN A 135 -14.37 -16.37 -9.75
N GLY A 136 -13.75 -15.81 -8.70
CA GLY A 136 -14.36 -15.68 -7.36
C GLY A 136 -14.31 -16.97 -6.52
N GLN A 137 -13.69 -18.04 -7.02
CA GLN A 137 -13.53 -19.31 -6.32
C GLN A 137 -12.08 -19.56 -5.92
N LYS A 138 -11.87 -20.12 -4.71
CA LYS A 138 -10.56 -20.59 -4.29
C LYS A 138 -10.24 -21.89 -5.04
N ILE A 139 -9.19 -21.89 -5.86
CA ILE A 139 -8.76 -23.07 -6.63
C ILE A 139 -7.57 -23.79 -6.01
N ALA A 140 -6.74 -23.09 -5.24
CA ALA A 140 -5.60 -23.70 -4.54
C ALA A 140 -5.24 -22.89 -3.28
N GLU A 141 -4.56 -23.55 -2.33
CA GLU A 141 -4.03 -22.94 -1.12
C GLU A 141 -2.85 -23.75 -0.58
N GLY A 142 -1.79 -23.05 -0.16
CA GLY A 142 -0.60 -23.70 0.40
C GLY A 142 0.67 -22.84 0.32
N PRO A 143 1.81 -23.42 0.66
CA PRO A 143 3.10 -22.75 0.49
C PRO A 143 3.43 -22.56 -1.00
N PRO A 144 4.26 -21.54 -1.35
CA PRO A 144 4.59 -21.19 -2.71
C PRO A 144 5.11 -22.35 -3.57
N GLU A 145 5.89 -23.26 -2.96
CA GLU A 145 6.49 -24.42 -3.65
C GLU A 145 5.42 -25.40 -4.14
N VAL A 146 4.36 -25.59 -3.36
CA VAL A 146 3.22 -26.45 -3.72
C VAL A 146 2.38 -25.78 -4.81
N ILE A 147 2.05 -24.50 -4.61
CA ILE A 147 1.21 -23.71 -5.52
C ILE A 147 1.83 -23.62 -6.93
N ARG A 148 3.16 -23.47 -6.99
CA ARG A 148 3.88 -23.41 -8.28
C ARG A 148 3.70 -24.64 -9.14
N GLN A 149 3.44 -25.80 -8.54
CA GLN A 149 3.32 -27.09 -9.22
C GLN A 149 1.86 -27.56 -9.36
N ASP A 150 0.90 -26.82 -8.81
CA ASP A 150 -0.52 -27.20 -8.91
C ASP A 150 -1.02 -27.05 -10.34
N PRO A 151 -1.49 -28.13 -10.98
CA PRO A 151 -1.96 -28.10 -12.37
C PRO A 151 -3.10 -27.08 -12.61
N ARG A 152 -4.00 -26.90 -11.63
CA ARG A 152 -5.12 -25.96 -11.72
C ARG A 152 -4.63 -24.52 -11.77
N VAL A 153 -3.58 -24.20 -11.01
CA VAL A 153 -2.95 -22.87 -10.99
C VAL A 153 -2.22 -22.63 -12.31
N ILE A 154 -1.49 -23.64 -12.80
CA ILE A 154 -0.79 -23.57 -14.08
C ILE A 154 -1.77 -23.34 -15.22
N GLU A 155 -2.88 -24.07 -15.26
CA GLU A 155 -3.92 -23.93 -16.29
C GLU A 155 -4.59 -22.55 -16.23
N ALA A 156 -5.01 -22.08 -15.06
CA ALA A 156 -5.60 -20.76 -14.86
C ALA A 156 -4.65 -19.65 -15.31
N TYR A 157 -3.36 -19.76 -14.96
CA TYR A 157 -2.35 -18.78 -15.34
C TYR A 157 -1.99 -18.78 -16.81
N LEU A 158 -1.87 -19.98 -17.45
CA LEU A 158 -1.59 -20.14 -18.88
C LEU A 158 -2.82 -19.86 -19.72
N GLY A 159 -4.02 -20.19 -19.24
CA GLY A 159 -5.29 -19.92 -19.92
C GLY A 159 -5.54 -18.42 -20.12
N HIS A 160 -5.09 -17.58 -19.19
CA HIS A 160 -5.14 -16.11 -19.30
C HIS A 160 -4.02 -15.54 -20.21
N LYS A 161 -2.96 -16.31 -20.46
CA LYS A 161 -1.91 -16.00 -21.44
C LYS A 161 -2.12 -16.84 -22.70
N ARG A 162 -3.26 -16.70 -23.39
CA ARG A 162 -3.36 -17.23 -24.76
C ARG A 162 -2.23 -16.61 -25.59
N PRO A 163 -1.27 -17.41 -26.10
CA PRO A 163 -0.25 -16.86 -26.98
C PRO A 163 -0.94 -16.36 -28.25
N ALA A 164 -0.64 -15.12 -28.62
CA ALA A 164 -1.06 -14.53 -29.91
C ALA A 164 -0.71 -15.39 -31.15
N ALA A 165 0.05 -16.45 -30.98
CA ALA A 165 0.43 -17.41 -32.02
C ALA A 165 -0.72 -18.37 -32.46
N VAL A 166 -1.76 -18.55 -31.66
CA VAL A 166 -2.87 -19.46 -32.02
C VAL A 166 -3.94 -18.74 -32.83
N GLU A 167 -4.08 -17.41 -32.69
CA GLU A 167 -5.02 -16.64 -33.53
C GLU A 167 -4.54 -16.49 -34.97
N ALA A 168 -3.24 -16.43 -35.22
CA ALA A 168 -2.67 -16.36 -36.56
C ALA A 168 -2.89 -17.66 -37.39
N ALA A 169 -2.97 -18.81 -36.71
CA ALA A 169 -3.21 -20.10 -37.39
C ALA A 169 -4.70 -20.37 -37.72
N ALA A 170 -5.62 -19.65 -37.05
CA ALA A 170 -7.06 -19.81 -37.31
C ALA A 170 -7.59 -18.89 -38.41
N MET A 171 -6.83 -17.88 -38.83
CA MET A 171 -7.19 -16.95 -39.91
C MET A 171 -6.63 -17.39 -41.30
N THR A 172 -5.96 -18.55 -41.39
CA THR A 172 -5.36 -19.04 -42.65
C THR A 172 -6.02 -20.34 -43.13
N ARG A 173 -7.32 -20.53 -42.81
CA ARG A 173 -8.14 -21.60 -43.42
C ARG A 173 -9.41 -21.03 -44.01
#